data_8830c0685f87decc4231951393cb1b5d
#
_entry.id   8830c0685f87decc4231951393cb1b5d
#
_cell.length_a   1.000
_cell.length_b   1.000
_cell.length_c   1.000
_cell.angle_alpha   90.00
_cell.angle_beta   90.00
_cell.angle_gamma   90.00
#
_symmetry.space_group_name_H-M   'P 1'
#
loop_
_entity.id
_entity.type
_entity.pdbx_description
1 polymer ?
#
loop_
_entity_poly.entity_id
_entity_poly.type
_entity_poly.pdbx_seq_one_letter_code
_entity_poly.pdbx_strand_id
1 'polypeptide(L)'
;MADVRLPQGDISTWDEDNAGDEIPQRVGPMEELGVTGVKRVSGYIDEEFLPALRGRKAVRVYREMSANDSMVGALLFSIDKLIREVEWKVLPAEQTDEGVLAQEFLESCMEDMSHSWDDFIGEVLSMMIYGWSWHEIVYKRRIGPWEKDPRKRSKYEDGLIGWRKMPIRAQETMLRWSFDETGGVRALVQMAPPRYQTTVIPIEKSILFRTSIAKGNPEGVSLLRTAYRAWYFKKRLEEFEAIGVERDLAGMPVGRVPADYLTAQKGTPQAKTVEAFRKMVRGVRRDENEGLVLPTQYDPDTKQPLFDFELMSSGGTRQFDTNSIIQRYEQRILMSVLADFILVGHESTGSYSLHTDKTGIFRAALNAITKAIADTLNRYAVPRLFAVNGWKLDQLPRFEPTNVDPPDLQQLAAFISSTAGAGMQWFPDPELEKYVREIARLPEMTDEDVDYKRMMLEQEKAMEYGQSQMELLGIQQKAELTAQGMTPEQAEMHAATPHPATQEQELQMQEQQMALQNQPPPEDPNAEKQHGRELQRMQAEEKVAQSAHGREKEKLRLQDVMAERDHKRTKEQLRLKDRSAAQQAKLQSQSMKDKAKFGRPVAGKKQPATPPKKGAAKKMPPRKQPPKKRG
;
A
#
# COMPACT_ATOMS: atom_id res chain seq x y z
N MET A 1 -33.83 25.51 15.70
CA MET A 1 -32.89 24.79 16.58
C MET A 1 -33.71 24.24 17.72
N ALA A 2 -34.08 22.95 17.65
CA ALA A 2 -34.83 22.31 18.71
C ALA A 2 -33.83 21.69 19.67
N ASP A 3 -33.83 22.15 20.91
CA ASP A 3 -33.09 21.59 22.03
C ASP A 3 -33.55 20.14 22.28
N VAL A 4 -32.76 19.19 21.83
CA VAL A 4 -32.90 17.80 22.25
C VAL A 4 -32.20 17.68 23.60
N ARG A 5 -32.95 17.92 24.69
CA ARG A 5 -32.52 17.57 26.05
C ARG A 5 -32.35 16.03 26.09
N LEU A 6 -31.11 15.59 26.19
CA LEU A 6 -30.80 14.23 26.62
C LEU A 6 -31.35 14.06 28.06
N PRO A 7 -31.97 12.91 28.42
CA PRO A 7 -32.30 12.64 29.80
C PRO A 7 -30.98 12.59 30.58
N GLN A 8 -30.77 13.60 31.40
CA GLN A 8 -29.77 13.56 32.46
C GLN A 8 -30.26 12.55 33.46
N GLY A 9 -29.78 11.31 33.33
CA GLY A 9 -29.89 10.36 34.44
C GLY A 9 -29.12 10.97 35.62
N ASP A 10 -29.84 11.24 36.67
CA ASP A 10 -29.30 11.80 37.90
C ASP A 10 -28.30 10.78 38.48
N ILE A 11 -27.01 11.10 38.41
CA ILE A 11 -25.91 10.28 38.95
C ILE A 11 -25.91 10.33 40.49
N SER A 12 -26.77 11.15 41.07
CA SER A 12 -26.89 11.37 42.55
C SER A 12 -27.67 10.30 43.30
N THR A 13 -28.27 9.31 42.62
CA THR A 13 -28.96 8.17 43.26
C THR A 13 -28.27 6.85 42.97
N TRP A 14 -26.95 6.81 43.12
CA TRP A 14 -26.31 5.56 43.42
C TRP A 14 -26.57 5.30 44.91
N ASP A 15 -27.63 4.54 45.19
CA ASP A 15 -27.82 3.94 46.53
C ASP A 15 -26.61 3.04 46.77
N GLU A 16 -25.62 3.56 47.49
CA GLU A 16 -24.48 2.79 48.00
C GLU A 16 -24.92 1.61 48.88
N ASP A 17 -26.19 1.62 49.33
CA ASP A 17 -26.76 0.62 50.25
C ASP A 17 -27.34 -0.63 49.54
N ASN A 18 -27.37 -0.70 48.20
CA ASN A 18 -27.91 -1.84 47.43
C ASN A 18 -26.92 -2.57 46.53
N ALA A 19 -25.65 -2.24 46.55
CA ALA A 19 -24.63 -3.14 46.10
C ALA A 19 -24.44 -4.19 47.19
N GLY A 20 -25.21 -5.27 47.14
CA GLY A 20 -24.92 -6.43 47.99
C GLY A 20 -23.48 -6.86 47.69
N ASP A 21 -22.57 -6.50 48.59
CA ASP A 21 -21.19 -7.00 48.66
C ASP A 21 -21.18 -8.51 49.02
N GLU A 22 -22.12 -9.28 48.50
CA GLU A 22 -22.05 -10.73 48.55
C GLU A 22 -21.00 -11.21 47.57
N ILE A 23 -19.76 -11.23 48.03
CA ILE A 23 -18.68 -11.93 47.33
C ILE A 23 -19.16 -13.38 47.22
N PRO A 24 -19.37 -13.90 46.01
CA PRO A 24 -19.81 -15.28 45.83
C PRO A 24 -18.81 -16.23 46.51
N GLN A 25 -19.30 -17.03 47.47
CA GLN A 25 -18.47 -17.85 48.38
C GLN A 25 -17.62 -18.92 47.67
N ARG A 26 -17.88 -19.21 46.39
CA ARG A 26 -17.08 -20.11 45.53
C ARG A 26 -17.13 -19.64 44.11
N VAL A 27 -16.10 -18.88 43.70
CA VAL A 27 -15.88 -18.55 42.31
C VAL A 27 -14.88 -19.55 41.76
N GLY A 28 -15.26 -20.31 40.75
CA GLY A 28 -14.34 -21.17 40.01
C GLY A 28 -13.30 -20.31 39.28
N PRO A 29 -11.99 -20.72 39.23
CA PRO A 29 -10.96 -19.95 38.53
C PRO A 29 -11.21 -19.85 37.03
N MET A 30 -12.18 -20.58 36.47
CA MET A 30 -12.55 -20.58 35.06
C MET A 30 -13.77 -19.71 34.73
N GLU A 31 -14.41 -19.12 35.74
CA GLU A 31 -15.62 -18.32 35.60
C GLU A 31 -15.25 -16.82 35.48
N GLU A 32 -15.73 -16.16 34.42
CA GLU A 32 -15.63 -14.71 34.26
C GLU A 32 -16.84 -14.04 34.91
N LEU A 33 -16.63 -13.26 35.95
CA LEU A 33 -17.71 -12.60 36.71
C LEU A 33 -17.99 -11.18 36.21
N GLY A 34 -16.97 -10.52 35.65
CA GLY A 34 -17.08 -9.16 35.18
C GLY A 34 -17.35 -9.08 33.68
N VAL A 35 -17.66 -7.90 33.19
CA VAL A 35 -17.75 -7.59 31.76
C VAL A 35 -16.76 -6.49 31.38
N THR A 36 -16.30 -6.49 30.15
CA THR A 36 -15.28 -5.54 29.66
C THR A 36 -15.75 -4.07 29.67
N GLY A 37 -17.05 -3.82 29.85
CA GLY A 37 -17.63 -2.48 29.96
C GLY A 37 -17.72 -1.72 28.62
N VAL A 38 -17.74 -2.42 27.48
CA VAL A 38 -18.00 -1.81 26.17
C VAL A 38 -19.43 -1.32 26.10
N LYS A 39 -19.62 -0.03 25.82
CA LYS A 39 -20.95 0.55 25.62
C LYS A 39 -21.51 0.07 24.28
N ARG A 40 -22.59 -0.69 24.34
CA ARG A 40 -23.27 -1.26 23.16
C ARG A 40 -24.77 -1.16 23.28
N VAL A 41 -25.43 -0.79 22.19
CA VAL A 41 -26.89 -0.70 22.09
C VAL A 41 -27.37 -1.45 20.86
N SER A 42 -28.15 -2.51 21.03
CA SER A 42 -28.75 -3.29 19.92
C SER A 42 -27.74 -3.77 18.87
N GLY A 43 -26.50 -4.10 19.29
CA GLY A 43 -25.43 -4.54 18.37
C GLY A 43 -24.62 -3.42 17.74
N TYR A 44 -24.83 -2.17 18.13
CA TYR A 44 -23.99 -1.02 17.74
C TYR A 44 -23.07 -0.64 18.90
N ILE A 45 -21.85 -0.26 18.56
CA ILE A 45 -20.87 0.26 19.53
C ILE A 45 -21.14 1.76 19.75
N ASP A 46 -21.18 2.20 21.00
CA ASP A 46 -21.40 3.59 21.41
C ASP A 46 -20.27 4.11 22.32
N GLU A 47 -19.02 3.82 21.94
CA GLU A 47 -17.81 4.27 22.63
C GLU A 47 -17.34 5.67 22.17
N GLU A 48 -17.69 6.07 20.94
CA GLU A 48 -17.25 7.34 20.35
C GLU A 48 -18.19 8.49 20.79
N PHE A 49 -17.60 9.58 21.32
CA PHE A 49 -18.37 10.75 21.76
C PHE A 49 -18.80 11.68 20.62
N LEU A 50 -18.07 11.67 19.47
CA LEU A 50 -18.42 12.48 18.31
C LEU A 50 -19.52 11.82 17.48
N PRO A 51 -20.73 12.41 17.36
CA PRO A 51 -21.81 11.81 16.60
C PRO A 51 -21.51 11.57 15.12
N ALA A 52 -20.58 12.35 14.54
CA ALA A 52 -20.13 12.20 13.16
C ALA A 52 -19.30 10.93 12.94
N LEU A 53 -18.64 10.41 14.00
CA LEU A 53 -17.74 9.28 13.95
C LEU A 53 -18.33 8.00 14.59
N ARG A 54 -19.67 7.90 14.70
CA ARG A 54 -20.36 6.72 15.22
C ARG A 54 -20.89 5.83 14.10
N GLY A 55 -20.60 4.53 14.17
CA GLY A 55 -21.13 3.49 13.30
C GLY A 55 -21.00 3.82 11.80
N ARG A 56 -22.09 3.71 11.04
CA ARG A 56 -22.07 3.98 9.58
C ARG A 56 -21.66 5.41 9.19
N LYS A 57 -21.85 6.39 10.08
CA LYS A 57 -21.40 7.76 9.79
C LYS A 57 -19.88 7.83 9.80
N ALA A 58 -19.24 7.14 10.75
CA ALA A 58 -17.79 7.03 10.80
C ALA A 58 -17.21 6.45 9.50
N VAL A 59 -17.77 5.34 9.02
CA VAL A 59 -17.35 4.69 7.77
C VAL A 59 -17.42 5.67 6.59
N ARG A 60 -18.49 6.46 6.51
CA ARG A 60 -18.65 7.45 5.44
C ARG A 60 -17.63 8.59 5.55
N VAL A 61 -17.39 9.09 6.76
CA VAL A 61 -16.42 10.17 7.01
C VAL A 61 -15.00 9.69 6.71
N TYR A 62 -14.60 8.53 7.21
CA TYR A 62 -13.26 7.99 6.95
C TYR A 62 -13.04 7.67 5.47
N ARG A 63 -14.07 7.21 4.77
CA ARG A 63 -14.01 7.06 3.32
C ARG A 63 -13.82 8.40 2.61
N GLU A 64 -14.53 9.44 3.03
CA GLU A 64 -14.36 10.78 2.47
C GLU A 64 -12.95 11.31 2.71
N MET A 65 -12.40 11.14 3.94
CA MET A 65 -11.04 11.53 4.26
C MET A 65 -10.01 10.82 3.38
N SER A 66 -10.13 9.49 3.24
CA SER A 66 -9.17 8.68 2.49
C SER A 66 -9.24 8.87 0.98
N ALA A 67 -10.42 9.20 0.42
CA ALA A 67 -10.63 9.31 -1.02
C ALA A 67 -10.42 10.73 -1.57
N ASN A 68 -10.68 11.77 -0.77
CA ASN A 68 -10.72 13.15 -1.25
C ASN A 68 -9.59 14.04 -0.72
N ASP A 69 -8.96 13.70 0.41
CA ASP A 69 -7.85 14.48 0.94
C ASP A 69 -6.52 13.96 0.42
N SER A 70 -5.76 14.83 -0.27
CA SER A 70 -4.48 14.47 -0.91
C SER A 70 -3.44 14.01 0.11
N MET A 71 -3.40 14.65 1.29
CA MET A 71 -2.41 14.33 2.33
C MET A 71 -2.72 13.01 3.02
N VAL A 72 -4.00 12.76 3.33
CA VAL A 72 -4.47 11.48 3.87
C VAL A 72 -4.26 10.36 2.84
N GLY A 73 -4.55 10.62 1.56
CA GLY A 73 -4.34 9.66 0.47
C GLY A 73 -2.87 9.29 0.31
N ALA A 74 -1.96 10.27 0.30
CA ALA A 74 -0.51 10.02 0.22
C ALA A 74 0.01 9.22 1.41
N LEU A 75 -0.44 9.53 2.62
CA LEU A 75 -0.09 8.81 3.83
C LEU A 75 -0.52 7.32 3.76
N LEU A 76 -1.79 7.08 3.44
CA LEU A 76 -2.33 5.71 3.35
C LEU A 76 -1.66 4.91 2.22
N PHE A 77 -1.37 5.56 1.09
CA PHE A 77 -0.61 4.97 -0.01
C PHE A 77 0.80 4.55 0.44
N SER A 78 1.50 5.41 1.18
CA SER A 78 2.84 5.10 1.69
C SER A 78 2.80 3.91 2.67
N ILE A 79 1.83 3.87 3.58
CA ILE A 79 1.64 2.76 4.51
C ILE A 79 1.34 1.46 3.76
N ASP A 80 0.41 1.50 2.78
CA ASP A 80 0.06 0.33 1.96
C ASP A 80 1.30 -0.23 1.26
N LYS A 81 2.11 0.62 0.61
CA LYS A 81 3.28 0.16 -0.13
C LYS A 81 4.36 -0.41 0.77
N LEU A 82 4.66 0.25 1.89
CA LEU A 82 5.67 -0.22 2.83
C LEU A 82 5.29 -1.56 3.49
N ILE A 83 4.02 -1.75 3.84
CA ILE A 83 3.57 -3.02 4.45
C ILE A 83 3.49 -4.13 3.40
N ARG A 84 3.13 -3.83 2.15
CA ARG A 84 3.10 -4.82 1.07
C ARG A 84 4.49 -5.20 0.53
N GLU A 85 5.53 -4.45 0.89
CA GLU A 85 6.92 -4.83 0.61
C GLU A 85 7.44 -5.91 1.58
N VAL A 86 6.76 -6.11 2.72
CA VAL A 86 7.12 -7.10 3.73
C VAL A 86 6.92 -8.52 3.19
N GLU A 87 7.94 -9.33 3.30
CA GLU A 87 7.87 -10.76 2.98
C GLU A 87 7.25 -11.54 4.15
N TRP A 88 6.31 -12.41 3.81
CA TRP A 88 5.60 -13.25 4.78
C TRP A 88 6.19 -14.66 4.77
N LYS A 89 7.02 -14.97 5.76
CA LYS A 89 7.60 -16.31 5.93
C LYS A 89 6.70 -17.17 6.81
N VAL A 90 6.75 -18.46 6.56
CA VAL A 90 6.16 -19.46 7.45
C VAL A 90 7.29 -20.18 8.15
N LEU A 91 7.27 -20.16 9.46
CA LEU A 91 8.24 -20.89 10.26
C LEU A 91 7.61 -22.19 10.80
N PRO A 92 8.32 -23.32 10.76
CA PRO A 92 7.87 -24.54 11.40
C PRO A 92 7.87 -24.33 12.92
N ALA A 93 7.01 -25.02 13.62
CA ALA A 93 7.00 -24.98 15.09
C ALA A 93 8.21 -25.71 15.68
N GLU A 94 8.60 -26.83 15.05
CA GLU A 94 9.74 -27.66 15.38
C GLU A 94 10.42 -28.13 14.09
N GLN A 95 11.73 -28.35 14.13
CA GLN A 95 12.54 -28.88 13.03
C GLN A 95 12.39 -30.41 12.94
N THR A 96 11.14 -30.89 12.88
CA THR A 96 10.79 -32.28 12.68
C THR A 96 10.21 -32.46 11.29
N ASP A 97 10.24 -33.66 10.73
CA ASP A 97 9.65 -33.94 9.41
C ASP A 97 8.18 -33.55 9.34
N GLU A 98 7.42 -33.78 10.43
CA GLU A 98 6.01 -33.36 10.53
C GLU A 98 5.87 -31.83 10.60
N GLY A 99 6.77 -31.15 11.30
CA GLY A 99 6.79 -29.69 11.38
C GLY A 99 7.08 -29.03 10.03
N VAL A 100 8.05 -29.58 9.27
CA VAL A 100 8.40 -29.11 7.93
C VAL A 100 7.25 -29.36 6.95
N LEU A 101 6.63 -30.53 6.97
CA LEU A 101 5.44 -30.84 6.15
C LEU A 101 4.27 -29.88 6.46
N ALA A 102 4.09 -29.52 7.73
CA ALA A 102 3.06 -28.58 8.14
C ALA A 102 3.37 -27.15 7.63
N GLN A 103 4.63 -26.75 7.65
CA GLN A 103 5.10 -25.48 7.07
C GLN A 103 4.80 -25.44 5.57
N GLU A 104 5.28 -26.40 4.81
CA GLU A 104 5.09 -26.50 3.35
C GLU A 104 3.59 -26.50 2.99
N PHE A 105 2.77 -27.21 3.77
CA PHE A 105 1.33 -27.20 3.58
C PHE A 105 0.74 -25.80 3.78
N LEU A 106 1.15 -25.06 4.80
CA LEU A 106 0.65 -23.69 5.06
C LEU A 106 1.08 -22.73 3.96
N GLU A 107 2.34 -22.80 3.51
CA GLU A 107 2.86 -22.00 2.39
C GLU A 107 2.09 -22.29 1.10
N SER A 108 1.90 -23.57 0.80
CA SER A 108 1.12 -23.98 -0.37
C SER A 108 -0.34 -23.49 -0.31
N CYS A 109 -0.92 -23.34 0.88
CA CYS A 109 -2.27 -22.78 1.03
C CYS A 109 -2.32 -21.27 0.75
N MET A 110 -1.25 -20.52 1.03
CA MET A 110 -1.15 -19.09 0.65
C MET A 110 -1.13 -18.94 -0.87
N GLU A 111 -0.32 -19.74 -1.55
CA GLU A 111 -0.14 -19.67 -2.99
C GLU A 111 -1.34 -20.19 -3.81
N ASP A 112 -2.14 -21.08 -3.23
CA ASP A 112 -3.28 -21.71 -3.88
C ASP A 112 -4.58 -20.90 -3.78
N MET A 113 -4.55 -19.73 -3.15
CA MET A 113 -5.72 -18.83 -3.10
C MET A 113 -6.09 -18.30 -4.49
N SER A 114 -7.36 -17.93 -4.66
CA SER A 114 -7.88 -17.34 -5.91
C SER A 114 -7.50 -15.87 -6.12
N HIS A 115 -6.89 -15.23 -5.16
CA HIS A 115 -6.28 -13.89 -5.18
C HIS A 115 -4.92 -13.99 -4.52
N SER A 116 -4.02 -13.07 -4.81
CA SER A 116 -2.69 -13.08 -4.23
C SER A 116 -2.72 -12.83 -2.72
N TRP A 117 -1.69 -13.29 -2.02
CA TRP A 117 -1.51 -12.96 -0.60
C TRP A 117 -1.37 -11.46 -0.39
N ASP A 118 -0.68 -10.79 -1.29
CA ASP A 118 -0.49 -9.35 -1.30
C ASP A 118 -1.83 -8.58 -1.45
N ASP A 119 -2.74 -9.03 -2.32
CA ASP A 119 -4.09 -8.46 -2.42
C ASP A 119 -4.89 -8.64 -1.14
N PHE A 120 -4.77 -9.81 -0.50
CA PHE A 120 -5.40 -10.08 0.79
C PHE A 120 -4.88 -9.13 1.87
N ILE A 121 -3.56 -8.95 1.98
CA ILE A 121 -2.96 -8.00 2.93
C ILE A 121 -3.43 -6.57 2.64
N GLY A 122 -3.50 -6.17 1.36
CA GLY A 122 -4.06 -4.87 0.96
C GLY A 122 -5.50 -4.67 1.43
N GLU A 123 -6.35 -5.71 1.35
CA GLU A 123 -7.72 -5.65 1.91
C GLU A 123 -7.72 -5.59 3.44
N VAL A 124 -6.81 -6.30 4.14
CA VAL A 124 -6.64 -6.26 5.59
C VAL A 124 -6.29 -4.85 6.05
N LEU A 125 -5.42 -4.14 5.32
CA LEU A 125 -5.00 -2.77 5.63
C LEU A 125 -6.14 -1.74 5.63
N SER A 126 -7.32 -2.09 5.10
CA SER A 126 -8.51 -1.26 5.30
C SER A 126 -8.85 -1.02 6.78
N MET A 127 -8.35 -1.87 7.69
CA MET A 127 -8.46 -1.64 9.13
C MET A 127 -7.80 -0.32 9.58
N MET A 128 -6.78 0.15 8.87
CA MET A 128 -6.14 1.43 9.18
C MET A 128 -7.09 2.60 8.95
N ILE A 129 -7.95 2.50 7.94
CA ILE A 129 -8.95 3.52 7.60
C ILE A 129 -10.15 3.47 8.55
N TYR A 130 -10.67 2.26 8.81
CA TYR A 130 -11.94 2.10 9.54
C TYR A 130 -11.79 1.63 10.99
N GLY A 131 -10.58 1.25 11.41
CA GLY A 131 -10.31 0.67 12.73
C GLY A 131 -10.36 -0.86 12.73
N TRP A 132 -11.04 -1.48 11.77
CA TRP A 132 -11.23 -2.92 11.67
C TRP A 132 -11.43 -3.38 10.22
N SER A 133 -11.11 -4.65 9.96
CA SER A 133 -11.51 -5.34 8.74
C SER A 133 -11.99 -6.76 9.05
N TRP A 134 -13.03 -7.21 8.36
CA TRP A 134 -13.67 -8.52 8.54
C TRP A 134 -13.52 -9.34 7.27
N HIS A 135 -12.89 -10.50 7.39
CA HIS A 135 -12.65 -11.42 6.30
C HIS A 135 -13.34 -12.75 6.52
N GLU A 136 -14.08 -13.24 5.53
CA GLU A 136 -14.69 -14.56 5.59
C GLU A 136 -13.75 -15.60 5.01
N ILE A 137 -13.46 -16.67 5.76
CA ILE A 137 -12.64 -17.77 5.27
C ILE A 137 -13.49 -18.70 4.40
N VAL A 138 -13.07 -18.87 3.15
CA VAL A 138 -13.71 -19.80 2.21
C VAL A 138 -12.69 -20.85 1.84
N TYR A 139 -13.00 -22.10 2.16
CA TYR A 139 -12.17 -23.26 1.88
C TYR A 139 -12.47 -23.88 0.52
N LYS A 140 -11.50 -24.65 -0.02
CA LYS A 140 -11.64 -25.56 -1.15
C LYS A 140 -10.92 -26.87 -0.87
N ARG A 141 -11.36 -27.96 -1.48
CA ARG A 141 -10.63 -29.22 -1.49
C ARG A 141 -9.60 -29.17 -2.61
N ARG A 142 -8.38 -29.58 -2.37
CA ARG A 142 -7.26 -29.59 -3.30
C ARG A 142 -7.29 -30.88 -4.13
N ILE A 143 -7.97 -30.83 -5.30
CA ILE A 143 -8.23 -31.95 -6.20
C ILE A 143 -7.67 -31.71 -7.60
N GLY A 144 -6.63 -30.89 -7.69
CA GLY A 144 -5.89 -30.62 -8.91
C GLY A 144 -6.48 -29.53 -9.81
N PRO A 145 -5.75 -29.19 -10.88
CA PRO A 145 -6.13 -28.13 -11.82
C PRO A 145 -7.24 -28.52 -12.80
N TRP A 146 -7.53 -29.81 -12.91
CA TRP A 146 -8.47 -30.38 -13.87
C TRP A 146 -9.92 -30.43 -13.37
N GLU A 147 -10.19 -29.93 -12.17
CA GLU A 147 -11.55 -29.80 -11.65
C GLU A 147 -12.45 -29.00 -12.57
N LYS A 148 -13.65 -29.52 -12.83
CA LYS A 148 -14.63 -28.92 -13.76
C LYS A 148 -15.09 -27.53 -13.32
N ASP A 149 -15.32 -27.34 -12.00
CA ASP A 149 -15.69 -26.02 -11.46
C ASP A 149 -14.42 -25.16 -11.28
N PRO A 150 -14.21 -24.12 -12.10
CA PRO A 150 -13.04 -23.25 -12.00
C PRO A 150 -12.81 -22.68 -10.59
N ARG A 151 -13.88 -22.57 -9.80
CA ARG A 151 -13.83 -22.05 -8.43
C ARG A 151 -13.20 -23.02 -7.44
N LYS A 152 -13.14 -24.32 -7.79
CA LYS A 152 -12.60 -25.39 -6.93
C LYS A 152 -11.22 -25.86 -7.39
N ARG A 153 -10.71 -25.37 -8.50
CA ARG A 153 -9.38 -25.71 -9.01
C ARG A 153 -8.31 -25.39 -8.01
N SER A 154 -7.34 -26.26 -7.92
CA SER A 154 -6.17 -26.14 -7.05
C SER A 154 -4.91 -26.43 -7.86
N LYS A 155 -3.80 -25.81 -7.49
CA LYS A 155 -2.46 -26.15 -8.02
C LYS A 155 -2.01 -27.56 -7.54
N TYR A 156 -2.57 -28.02 -6.42
CA TYR A 156 -2.18 -29.24 -5.71
C TYR A 156 -3.29 -30.29 -5.78
N GLU A 157 -2.90 -31.58 -5.70
CA GLU A 157 -3.80 -32.73 -5.82
C GLU A 157 -3.62 -33.70 -4.63
N ASP A 158 -3.42 -33.17 -3.43
CA ASP A 158 -3.21 -33.94 -2.20
C ASP A 158 -4.52 -34.30 -1.47
N GLY A 159 -5.66 -33.83 -1.95
CA GLY A 159 -6.96 -34.08 -1.38
C GLY A 159 -7.25 -33.34 -0.06
N LEU A 160 -6.29 -32.55 0.44
CA LEU A 160 -6.42 -31.72 1.64
C LEU A 160 -7.35 -30.54 1.40
N ILE A 161 -7.74 -29.89 2.49
CA ILE A 161 -8.59 -28.69 2.47
C ILE A 161 -7.69 -27.46 2.64
N GLY A 162 -7.58 -26.65 1.59
CA GLY A 162 -6.83 -25.39 1.61
C GLY A 162 -7.74 -24.16 1.60
N TRP A 163 -7.16 -23.00 1.76
CA TRP A 163 -7.86 -21.73 1.58
C TRP A 163 -8.15 -21.51 0.09
N ARG A 164 -9.43 -21.23 -0.21
CA ARG A 164 -9.81 -20.76 -1.54
C ARG A 164 -9.63 -19.25 -1.66
N LYS A 165 -10.12 -18.52 -0.66
CA LYS A 165 -10.05 -17.06 -0.57
C LYS A 165 -10.45 -16.58 0.81
N MET A 166 -10.00 -15.40 1.18
CA MET A 166 -10.37 -14.68 2.41
C MET A 166 -10.88 -13.26 2.07
N PRO A 167 -12.00 -13.12 1.34
CA PRO A 167 -12.47 -11.82 0.86
C PRO A 167 -12.98 -10.96 2.02
N ILE A 168 -12.70 -9.67 1.92
CA ILE A 168 -13.22 -8.68 2.84
C ILE A 168 -14.75 -8.60 2.78
N ARG A 169 -15.36 -8.32 3.92
CA ARG A 169 -16.74 -7.88 4.04
C ARG A 169 -16.75 -6.38 4.28
N ALA A 170 -17.03 -5.63 3.21
CA ALA A 170 -16.90 -4.18 3.21
C ALA A 170 -17.65 -3.55 4.40
N GLN A 171 -16.97 -2.66 5.12
CA GLN A 171 -17.46 -2.01 6.33
C GLN A 171 -18.76 -1.24 6.08
N GLU A 172 -18.96 -0.72 4.88
CA GLU A 172 -20.17 -0.01 4.45
C GLU A 172 -21.42 -0.91 4.43
N THR A 173 -21.22 -2.21 4.25
CA THR A 173 -22.29 -3.19 4.15
C THR A 173 -22.67 -3.79 5.49
N MET A 174 -21.90 -3.50 6.54
CA MET A 174 -22.17 -3.92 7.89
C MET A 174 -23.47 -3.28 8.39
N LEU A 175 -24.33 -4.11 8.97
CA LEU A 175 -25.55 -3.66 9.63
C LEU A 175 -25.34 -3.50 11.15
N ARG A 176 -24.85 -4.53 11.82
CA ARG A 176 -24.59 -4.55 13.27
C ARG A 176 -23.69 -5.72 13.66
N TRP A 177 -23.15 -5.67 14.87
CA TRP A 177 -22.48 -6.77 15.53
C TRP A 177 -23.48 -7.69 16.22
N SER A 178 -23.14 -8.97 16.33
CA SER A 178 -23.82 -9.93 17.21
C SER A 178 -22.81 -10.36 18.28
N PHE A 179 -23.25 -10.35 19.53
CA PHE A 179 -22.42 -10.69 20.68
C PHE A 179 -22.96 -11.94 21.33
N ASP A 180 -22.09 -12.66 22.03
CA ASP A 180 -22.46 -13.74 22.94
C ASP A 180 -22.87 -13.19 24.32
N GLU A 181 -23.19 -14.10 25.26
CA GLU A 181 -23.63 -13.76 26.61
C GLU A 181 -22.53 -13.11 27.45
N THR A 182 -21.26 -13.47 27.20
CA THR A 182 -20.09 -12.92 27.89
C THR A 182 -19.59 -11.57 27.29
N GLY A 183 -20.16 -11.15 26.15
CA GLY A 183 -19.79 -9.92 25.47
C GLY A 183 -18.75 -10.09 24.37
N GLY A 184 -18.34 -11.32 24.07
CA GLY A 184 -17.52 -11.65 22.93
C GLY A 184 -18.25 -11.44 21.61
N VAL A 185 -17.51 -11.21 20.53
CA VAL A 185 -18.07 -11.08 19.18
C VAL A 185 -18.45 -12.46 18.65
N ARG A 186 -19.75 -12.69 18.44
CA ARG A 186 -20.28 -13.93 17.88
C ARG A 186 -20.34 -13.89 16.34
N ALA A 187 -20.79 -12.78 15.76
CA ALA A 187 -20.96 -12.66 14.32
C ALA A 187 -21.00 -11.22 13.85
N LEU A 188 -20.73 -11.01 12.55
CA LEU A 188 -21.06 -9.81 11.80
C LEU A 188 -22.39 -10.00 11.09
N VAL A 189 -23.29 -9.04 11.21
CA VAL A 189 -24.54 -9.01 10.44
C VAL A 189 -24.36 -8.05 9.27
N GLN A 190 -24.42 -8.59 8.06
CA GLN A 190 -24.20 -7.86 6.81
C GLN A 190 -25.48 -7.69 6.02
N MET A 191 -25.62 -6.55 5.32
CA MET A 191 -26.67 -6.30 4.32
C MET A 191 -26.01 -5.69 3.08
N ALA A 192 -25.58 -6.54 2.16
CA ALA A 192 -24.81 -6.16 0.98
C ALA A 192 -25.65 -6.11 -0.31
N PRO A 193 -25.33 -5.21 -1.25
CA PRO A 193 -25.89 -5.24 -2.59
C PRO A 193 -25.50 -6.54 -3.32
N PRO A 194 -26.18 -6.99 -4.38
CA PRO A 194 -27.38 -6.38 -4.95
C PRO A 194 -28.67 -6.81 -4.25
N ARG A 195 -28.62 -7.84 -3.42
CA ARG A 195 -29.83 -8.45 -2.84
C ARG A 195 -30.34 -7.74 -1.60
N TYR A 196 -29.45 -7.01 -0.88
CA TYR A 196 -29.78 -6.35 0.40
C TYR A 196 -30.44 -7.27 1.43
N GLN A 197 -30.12 -8.58 1.38
CA GLN A 197 -30.58 -9.55 2.37
C GLN A 197 -29.66 -9.55 3.58
N THR A 198 -30.25 -9.68 4.75
CA THR A 198 -29.49 -9.80 5.99
C THR A 198 -28.81 -11.17 6.04
N THR A 199 -27.50 -11.15 6.14
CA THR A 199 -26.65 -12.33 6.26
C THR A 199 -25.87 -12.25 7.56
N VAL A 200 -25.91 -13.33 8.36
CA VAL A 200 -25.15 -13.45 9.61
C VAL A 200 -23.88 -14.26 9.29
N ILE A 201 -22.72 -13.68 9.53
CA ILE A 201 -21.43 -14.29 9.25
C ILE A 201 -20.75 -14.56 10.60
N PRO A 202 -20.65 -15.84 11.03
CA PRO A 202 -20.10 -16.18 12.33
C PRO A 202 -18.59 -15.97 12.41
N ILE A 203 -18.08 -15.70 13.61
CA ILE A 203 -16.66 -15.45 13.85
C ILE A 203 -15.81 -16.70 13.57
N GLU A 204 -16.36 -17.90 13.79
CA GLU A 204 -15.69 -19.18 13.54
C GLU A 204 -15.32 -19.37 12.06
N LYS A 205 -16.09 -18.74 11.17
CA LYS A 205 -15.86 -18.75 9.71
C LYS A 205 -15.13 -17.51 9.22
N SER A 206 -14.66 -16.67 10.12
CA SER A 206 -14.15 -15.35 9.77
C SER A 206 -12.91 -14.97 10.57
N ILE A 207 -12.21 -13.96 10.11
CA ILE A 207 -11.10 -13.32 10.80
C ILE A 207 -11.43 -11.84 10.96
N LEU A 208 -11.27 -11.32 12.17
CA LEU A 208 -11.43 -9.91 12.50
C LEU A 208 -10.06 -9.31 12.81
N PHE A 209 -9.58 -8.44 11.93
CA PHE A 209 -8.40 -7.63 12.17
C PHE A 209 -8.81 -6.28 12.75
N ARG A 210 -8.02 -5.78 13.72
CA ARG A 210 -8.29 -4.54 14.44
C ARG A 210 -6.99 -3.78 14.71
N THR A 211 -7.04 -2.47 14.63
CA THR A 211 -5.91 -1.61 14.99
C THR A 211 -5.66 -1.55 16.51
N SER A 212 -6.69 -1.76 17.31
CA SER A 212 -6.60 -1.80 18.78
C SER A 212 -7.68 -2.70 19.37
N ILE A 213 -7.43 -3.26 20.57
CA ILE A 213 -8.31 -4.22 21.25
C ILE A 213 -8.75 -3.65 22.61
N ALA A 214 -9.00 -2.34 22.69
CA ALA A 214 -9.44 -1.74 23.94
C ALA A 214 -10.82 -2.29 24.36
N LYS A 215 -10.92 -2.80 25.57
CA LYS A 215 -12.16 -3.37 26.15
C LYS A 215 -12.79 -4.50 25.30
N GLY A 216 -12.08 -5.12 24.39
CA GLY A 216 -12.66 -6.07 23.44
C GLY A 216 -13.54 -5.45 22.34
N ASN A 217 -13.50 -4.16 22.13
CA ASN A 217 -14.24 -3.46 21.08
C ASN A 217 -13.93 -4.05 19.69
N PRO A 218 -14.94 -4.52 18.92
CA PRO A 218 -14.73 -5.06 17.59
C PRO A 218 -14.36 -4.01 16.54
N GLU A 219 -14.68 -2.74 16.74
CA GLU A 219 -14.47 -1.68 15.76
C GLU A 219 -13.03 -1.12 15.79
N GLY A 220 -12.25 -1.39 16.85
CA GLY A 220 -10.91 -0.82 16.99
C GLY A 220 -10.93 0.72 16.99
N VAL A 221 -9.83 1.34 16.58
CA VAL A 221 -9.72 2.79 16.42
C VAL A 221 -9.10 3.11 15.06
N SER A 222 -9.80 3.85 14.21
CA SER A 222 -9.25 4.32 12.93
C SER A 222 -7.97 5.13 13.14
N LEU A 223 -6.96 4.91 12.30
CA LEU A 223 -5.76 5.73 12.24
C LEU A 223 -6.11 7.21 11.97
N LEU A 224 -7.20 7.43 11.22
CA LEU A 224 -7.67 8.77 10.85
C LEU A 224 -8.46 9.47 11.97
N ARG A 225 -8.73 8.78 13.10
CA ARG A 225 -9.52 9.35 14.20
C ARG A 225 -8.91 10.62 14.79
N THR A 226 -7.60 10.61 15.01
CA THR A 226 -6.86 11.75 15.55
C THR A 226 -6.69 12.86 14.53
N ALA A 227 -6.59 12.53 13.25
CA ALA A 227 -6.51 13.48 12.14
C ALA A 227 -7.84 14.18 11.82
N TYR A 228 -8.99 13.62 12.25
CA TYR A 228 -10.33 14.09 11.86
C TYR A 228 -10.54 15.58 12.07
N ARG A 229 -10.13 16.12 13.22
CA ARG A 229 -10.33 17.54 13.53
C ARG A 229 -9.52 18.45 12.60
N ALA A 230 -8.27 18.11 12.33
CA ALA A 230 -7.41 18.86 11.43
C ALA A 230 -7.96 18.84 10.00
N TRP A 231 -8.33 17.65 9.53
CA TRP A 231 -8.97 17.45 8.23
C TRP A 231 -10.28 18.24 8.08
N TYR A 232 -11.15 18.21 9.09
CA TYR A 232 -12.43 18.92 9.04
C TYR A 232 -12.26 20.43 8.87
N PHE A 233 -11.33 21.05 9.61
CA PHE A 233 -11.06 22.47 9.48
C PHE A 233 -10.31 22.81 8.20
N LYS A 234 -9.36 21.98 7.76
CA LYS A 234 -8.71 22.12 6.45
C LYS A 234 -9.73 22.19 5.33
N LYS A 235 -10.59 21.18 5.22
CA LYS A 235 -11.65 21.09 4.21
C LYS A 235 -12.53 22.33 4.20
N ARG A 236 -12.97 22.81 5.38
CA ARG A 236 -13.79 24.02 5.47
C ARG A 236 -13.06 25.26 5.02
N LEU A 237 -11.78 25.36 5.33
CA LEU A 237 -10.97 26.51 4.93
C LEU A 237 -10.75 26.53 3.42
N GLU A 238 -10.48 25.38 2.80
CA GLU A 238 -10.37 25.24 1.34
C GLU A 238 -11.69 25.61 0.63
N GLU A 239 -12.84 25.17 1.16
CA GLU A 239 -14.16 25.55 0.66
C GLU A 239 -14.37 27.09 0.73
N PHE A 240 -14.02 27.72 1.85
CA PHE A 240 -14.13 29.17 2.01
C PHE A 240 -13.13 29.94 1.15
N GLU A 241 -11.93 29.39 0.95
CA GLU A 241 -10.95 29.99 0.06
C GLU A 241 -11.44 29.98 -1.39
N ALA A 242 -11.97 28.84 -1.88
CA ALA A 242 -12.53 28.73 -3.21
C ALA A 242 -13.69 29.72 -3.43
N ILE A 243 -14.61 29.81 -2.46
CA ILE A 243 -15.72 30.78 -2.49
C ILE A 243 -15.19 32.21 -2.46
N GLY A 244 -14.16 32.49 -1.66
CA GLY A 244 -13.53 33.79 -1.56
C GLY A 244 -12.90 34.22 -2.89
N VAL A 245 -12.14 33.30 -3.52
CA VAL A 245 -11.51 33.53 -4.83
C VAL A 245 -12.58 33.78 -5.90
N GLU A 246 -13.64 32.95 -5.94
CA GLU A 246 -14.75 33.16 -6.88
C GLU A 246 -15.37 34.54 -6.71
N ARG A 247 -15.64 34.97 -5.48
CA ARG A 247 -16.24 36.31 -5.19
C ARG A 247 -15.28 37.45 -5.50
N ASP A 248 -14.00 37.31 -5.22
CA ASP A 248 -13.00 38.34 -5.51
C ASP A 248 -12.75 38.49 -7.00
N LEU A 249 -12.76 37.38 -7.76
CA LEU A 249 -12.61 37.42 -9.21
C LEU A 249 -13.84 37.94 -9.93
N ALA A 250 -15.02 37.55 -9.47
CA ALA A 250 -16.29 37.98 -10.08
C ALA A 250 -16.73 39.37 -9.61
N GLY A 251 -16.26 39.81 -8.43
CA GLY A 251 -16.78 41.00 -7.74
C GLY A 251 -18.18 40.77 -7.15
N MET A 252 -18.54 41.57 -6.14
CA MET A 252 -19.91 41.60 -5.61
C MET A 252 -20.76 42.51 -6.48
N PRO A 253 -21.77 42.00 -7.21
CA PRO A 253 -22.60 42.84 -8.07
C PRO A 253 -23.48 43.76 -7.21
N VAL A 254 -23.29 45.06 -7.37
CA VAL A 254 -24.07 46.11 -6.70
C VAL A 254 -24.84 46.88 -7.75
N GLY A 255 -26.17 46.84 -7.69
CA GLY A 255 -27.03 47.65 -8.52
C GLY A 255 -27.55 48.86 -7.71
N ARG A 256 -27.29 50.04 -8.19
CA ARG A 256 -27.83 51.29 -7.62
C ARG A 256 -29.05 51.74 -8.41
N VAL A 257 -30.13 51.99 -7.69
CA VAL A 257 -31.42 52.49 -8.24
C VAL A 257 -31.93 53.61 -7.34
N PRO A 258 -32.70 54.57 -7.87
CA PRO A 258 -33.29 55.64 -7.05
C PRO A 258 -34.14 55.11 -5.90
N ALA A 259 -34.13 55.81 -4.76
CA ALA A 259 -34.82 55.40 -3.53
C ALA A 259 -36.34 55.22 -3.75
N ASP A 260 -36.94 56.07 -4.57
CA ASP A 260 -38.38 56.04 -4.90
C ASP A 260 -38.78 54.74 -5.63
N TYR A 261 -37.88 54.15 -6.39
CA TYR A 261 -38.07 52.86 -7.06
C TYR A 261 -38.09 51.70 -6.07
N LEU A 262 -37.31 51.79 -5.01
CA LEU A 262 -37.26 50.75 -3.97
C LEU A 262 -38.54 50.67 -3.14
N THR A 263 -39.23 51.81 -2.96
CA THR A 263 -40.47 51.94 -2.19
C THR A 263 -41.74 51.81 -3.04
N ALA A 264 -41.60 51.67 -4.37
CA ALA A 264 -42.71 51.60 -5.29
C ALA A 264 -43.65 50.39 -5.05
N GLN A 265 -44.94 50.60 -5.14
CA GLN A 265 -45.96 49.55 -4.97
C GLN A 265 -45.81 48.46 -6.05
N LYS A 266 -46.09 47.23 -5.67
CA LYS A 266 -46.05 46.07 -6.60
C LYS A 266 -46.95 46.29 -7.80
N GLY A 267 -46.44 46.04 -8.99
CA GLY A 267 -47.17 46.19 -10.25
C GLY A 267 -46.93 47.49 -11.02
N THR A 268 -46.31 48.50 -10.39
CA THR A 268 -45.91 49.75 -11.06
C THR A 268 -44.69 49.52 -11.99
N PRO A 269 -44.48 50.37 -13.01
CA PRO A 269 -43.29 50.30 -13.86
C PRO A 269 -41.99 50.39 -13.06
N GLN A 270 -41.94 51.21 -12.01
CA GLN A 270 -40.79 51.37 -11.12
C GLN A 270 -40.48 50.05 -10.39
N ALA A 271 -41.50 49.40 -9.83
CA ALA A 271 -41.32 48.09 -9.17
C ALA A 271 -40.80 47.00 -10.12
N LYS A 272 -41.30 47.00 -11.37
CA LYS A 272 -40.81 46.09 -12.41
C LYS A 272 -39.35 46.35 -12.77
N THR A 273 -38.92 47.59 -12.82
CA THR A 273 -37.53 47.99 -13.05
C THR A 273 -36.62 47.45 -11.92
N VAL A 274 -37.04 47.62 -10.68
CA VAL A 274 -36.28 47.10 -9.49
C VAL A 274 -36.20 45.57 -9.54
N GLU A 275 -37.29 44.92 -9.95
CA GLU A 275 -37.31 43.45 -10.09
C GLU A 275 -36.39 42.95 -11.21
N ALA A 276 -36.32 43.68 -12.32
CA ALA A 276 -35.38 43.42 -13.42
C ALA A 276 -33.93 43.63 -12.92
N PHE A 277 -33.64 44.70 -12.22
CA PHE A 277 -32.32 44.92 -11.60
C PHE A 277 -31.96 43.85 -10.58
N ARG A 278 -32.87 43.41 -9.71
CA ARG A 278 -32.65 42.30 -8.79
C ARG A 278 -32.36 40.98 -9.51
N LYS A 279 -33.09 40.71 -10.61
CA LYS A 279 -32.87 39.55 -11.46
C LYS A 279 -31.50 39.64 -12.13
N MET A 280 -31.14 40.81 -12.62
CA MET A 280 -29.84 41.11 -13.24
C MET A 280 -28.68 40.89 -12.24
N VAL A 281 -28.76 41.51 -11.05
CA VAL A 281 -27.77 41.36 -9.96
C VAL A 281 -27.61 39.89 -9.55
N ARG A 282 -28.71 39.11 -9.51
CA ARG A 282 -28.65 37.70 -9.17
C ARG A 282 -28.14 36.82 -10.33
N GLY A 283 -28.34 37.25 -11.58
CA GLY A 283 -27.97 36.53 -12.79
C GLY A 283 -26.59 36.89 -13.35
N VAL A 284 -25.84 37.81 -12.70
CA VAL A 284 -24.46 38.12 -13.05
C VAL A 284 -23.57 36.94 -12.58
N ARG A 285 -23.65 35.88 -13.37
CA ARG A 285 -22.66 34.82 -13.37
C ARG A 285 -21.92 34.93 -14.69
N ARG A 286 -20.65 34.67 -14.67
CA ARG A 286 -19.76 34.82 -15.82
C ARG A 286 -20.20 34.07 -17.09
N ASP A 287 -21.10 33.08 -16.94
CA ASP A 287 -21.55 32.20 -18.02
C ASP A 287 -23.00 32.44 -18.46
N GLU A 288 -23.80 33.25 -17.72
CA GLU A 288 -25.24 33.46 -18.01
C GLU A 288 -25.52 34.81 -18.67
N ASN A 289 -24.70 35.84 -18.43
CA ASN A 289 -24.93 37.19 -19.00
C ASN A 289 -23.59 37.81 -19.43
N GLU A 290 -23.34 37.80 -20.74
CA GLU A 290 -22.13 38.39 -21.33
C GLU A 290 -22.10 39.93 -21.36
N GLY A 291 -23.23 40.57 -21.09
CA GLY A 291 -23.35 42.02 -21.11
C GLY A 291 -24.60 42.57 -20.45
N LEU A 292 -24.52 43.82 -20.02
CA LEU A 292 -25.61 44.54 -19.38
C LEU A 292 -25.95 45.77 -20.16
N VAL A 293 -27.27 46.03 -20.32
CA VAL A 293 -27.77 47.27 -20.90
C VAL A 293 -28.48 48.04 -19.81
N LEU A 294 -27.96 49.24 -19.47
CA LEU A 294 -28.52 50.12 -18.46
C LEU A 294 -29.16 51.35 -19.10
N PRO A 295 -30.30 51.86 -18.57
CA PRO A 295 -30.89 53.10 -19.02
C PRO A 295 -29.98 54.25 -18.67
N THR A 296 -29.69 55.14 -19.61
CA THR A 296 -28.90 56.37 -19.41
C THR A 296 -29.78 57.49 -18.92
N GLN A 297 -29.98 57.60 -17.62
CA GLN A 297 -30.68 58.70 -16.97
C GLN A 297 -29.76 59.29 -15.87
N TYR A 298 -29.63 60.62 -15.87
CA TYR A 298 -28.82 61.34 -14.92
C TYR A 298 -29.69 62.15 -13.97
N ASP A 299 -29.27 62.30 -12.73
CA ASP A 299 -29.86 63.22 -11.76
C ASP A 299 -29.61 64.65 -12.23
N PRO A 300 -30.65 65.52 -12.31
CA PRO A 300 -30.54 66.88 -12.77
C PRO A 300 -29.58 67.71 -11.94
N ASP A 301 -29.52 67.46 -10.61
CA ASP A 301 -28.76 68.27 -9.65
C ASP A 301 -27.33 67.79 -9.49
N THR A 302 -27.13 66.48 -9.39
CA THR A 302 -25.82 65.89 -9.12
C THR A 302 -25.08 65.43 -10.36
N LYS A 303 -25.76 65.34 -11.51
CA LYS A 303 -25.26 64.78 -12.82
C LYS A 303 -24.71 63.35 -12.70
N GLN A 304 -25.05 62.64 -11.65
CA GLN A 304 -24.70 61.23 -11.51
C GLN A 304 -25.73 60.34 -12.17
N PRO A 305 -25.34 59.13 -12.68
CA PRO A 305 -26.27 58.20 -13.24
C PRO A 305 -27.28 57.71 -12.18
N LEU A 306 -28.56 57.77 -12.50
CA LEU A 306 -29.65 57.31 -11.62
C LEU A 306 -29.66 55.77 -11.49
N PHE A 307 -29.17 55.08 -12.52
CA PHE A 307 -29.02 53.61 -12.55
C PHE A 307 -27.57 53.30 -12.76
N ASP A 308 -26.99 52.54 -11.85
CA ASP A 308 -25.61 52.15 -11.90
C ASP A 308 -25.44 50.70 -11.50
N PHE A 309 -24.47 50.05 -12.13
CA PHE A 309 -24.12 48.68 -11.84
C PHE A 309 -22.61 48.58 -11.71
N GLU A 310 -22.17 48.14 -10.57
CA GLU A 310 -20.76 48.03 -10.24
C GLU A 310 -20.45 46.61 -9.74
N LEU A 311 -19.35 46.05 -10.16
CA LEU A 311 -18.79 44.87 -9.55
C LEU A 311 -17.80 45.34 -8.48
N MET A 312 -18.26 45.37 -7.23
CA MET A 312 -17.45 45.77 -6.10
C MET A 312 -16.51 44.63 -5.73
N SER A 313 -15.24 44.78 -6.07
CA SER A 313 -14.20 43.90 -5.55
C SER A 313 -13.89 44.28 -4.12
N SER A 314 -13.63 43.33 -3.25
CA SER A 314 -13.09 43.59 -1.92
C SER A 314 -11.64 44.03 -2.06
N GLY A 315 -11.36 45.26 -2.48
CA GLY A 315 -10.03 45.79 -2.81
C GLY A 315 -9.00 45.80 -1.66
N GLY A 316 -9.15 44.94 -0.66
CA GLY A 316 -8.23 44.70 0.43
C GLY A 316 -7.31 43.50 0.17
N THR A 317 -6.02 43.68 0.38
CA THR A 317 -5.09 42.58 0.61
C THR A 317 -5.71 41.60 1.61
N ARG A 318 -5.81 40.31 1.24
CA ARG A 318 -6.30 39.26 2.15
C ARG A 318 -5.58 39.37 3.49
N GLN A 319 -6.35 39.61 4.55
CA GLN A 319 -5.83 39.81 5.90
C GLN A 319 -5.29 38.51 6.52
N PHE A 320 -5.56 37.37 5.88
CA PHE A 320 -5.14 36.06 6.35
C PHE A 320 -4.44 35.27 5.23
N ASP A 321 -3.27 34.75 5.51
CA ASP A 321 -2.59 33.76 4.68
C ASP A 321 -3.23 32.40 4.89
N THR A 322 -4.20 32.07 4.03
CA THR A 322 -4.91 30.78 4.07
C THR A 322 -3.97 29.62 3.80
N ASN A 323 -2.94 29.83 2.97
CA ASN A 323 -1.99 28.78 2.61
C ASN A 323 -1.19 28.30 3.84
N SER A 324 -0.66 29.22 4.65
CA SER A 324 0.07 28.85 5.87
C SER A 324 -0.81 28.14 6.90
N ILE A 325 -2.11 28.47 6.94
CA ILE A 325 -3.06 27.79 7.82
C ILE A 325 -3.36 26.38 7.31
N ILE A 326 -3.55 26.19 5.99
CA ILE A 326 -3.78 24.88 5.36
C ILE A 326 -2.57 23.98 5.61
N GLN A 327 -1.36 24.45 5.31
CA GLN A 327 -0.11 23.71 5.57
C GLN A 327 0.01 23.27 7.04
N ARG A 328 -0.35 24.12 7.99
CA ARG A 328 -0.38 23.75 9.40
C ARG A 328 -1.36 22.62 9.71
N TYR A 329 -2.51 22.56 9.05
CA TYR A 329 -3.44 21.43 9.21
C TYR A 329 -2.93 20.16 8.54
N GLU A 330 -2.28 20.27 7.38
CA GLU A 330 -1.62 19.15 6.70
C GLU A 330 -0.53 18.53 7.58
N GLN A 331 0.33 19.37 8.14
CA GLN A 331 1.35 18.92 9.09
C GLN A 331 0.73 18.22 10.30
N ARG A 332 -0.37 18.75 10.87
CA ARG A 332 -1.08 18.10 11.99
C ARG A 332 -1.69 16.76 11.62
N ILE A 333 -2.17 16.59 10.39
CA ILE A 333 -2.66 15.30 9.89
C ILE A 333 -1.52 14.28 9.89
N LEU A 334 -0.37 14.61 9.33
CA LEU A 334 0.80 13.72 9.29
C LEU A 334 1.38 13.46 10.69
N MET A 335 1.47 14.47 11.54
CA MET A 335 1.92 14.30 12.93
C MET A 335 1.04 13.35 13.73
N SER A 336 -0.27 13.27 13.43
CA SER A 336 -1.19 12.38 14.13
C SER A 336 -0.86 10.90 13.97
N VAL A 337 -0.04 10.55 12.97
CA VAL A 337 0.40 9.18 12.64
C VAL A 337 1.93 9.07 12.58
N LEU A 338 2.65 10.04 13.14
CA LEU A 338 4.12 10.09 13.16
C LEU A 338 4.77 10.16 11.75
N ALA A 339 4.05 10.62 10.75
CA ALA A 339 4.49 10.67 9.35
C ALA A 339 4.88 12.09 8.88
N ASP A 340 5.11 13.02 9.79
CA ASP A 340 5.47 14.42 9.49
C ASP A 340 6.84 14.54 8.79
N PHE A 341 7.69 13.52 8.89
CA PHE A 341 8.96 13.45 8.14
C PHE A 341 8.76 13.48 6.62
N ILE A 342 7.60 13.11 6.09
CA ILE A 342 7.29 13.16 4.66
C ILE A 342 7.37 14.60 4.12
N LEU A 343 7.12 15.62 4.96
CA LEU A 343 7.19 17.04 4.59
C LEU A 343 8.58 17.65 4.70
N VAL A 344 9.55 17.00 5.35
CA VAL A 344 10.87 17.57 5.65
C VAL A 344 11.69 17.91 4.38
N GLY A 345 11.36 17.32 3.23
CA GLY A 345 11.98 17.67 1.95
C GLY A 345 11.60 19.06 1.41
N HIS A 346 10.59 19.72 1.97
CA HIS A 346 10.13 21.05 1.56
C HIS A 346 10.66 22.20 2.44
N GLU A 347 11.28 21.89 3.58
CA GLU A 347 11.89 22.90 4.45
C GLU A 347 13.42 22.83 4.37
N SER A 348 14.06 23.97 4.12
CA SER A 348 15.49 24.08 3.83
C SER A 348 16.45 23.84 5.01
N THR A 349 15.96 23.49 6.20
CA THR A 349 16.74 23.36 7.43
C THR A 349 16.27 22.18 8.30
N GLY A 350 16.48 20.95 7.83
CA GLY A 350 16.27 19.72 8.62
C GLY A 350 17.59 19.06 9.01
N SER A 351 17.82 18.75 10.30
CA SER A 351 18.95 17.92 10.72
C SER A 351 18.72 16.50 10.24
N TYR A 352 19.68 15.92 9.50
CA TYR A 352 19.66 14.55 8.98
C TYR A 352 19.37 13.51 10.08
N SER A 353 19.96 13.69 11.27
CA SER A 353 19.75 12.79 12.41
C SER A 353 18.29 12.76 12.90
N LEU A 354 17.64 13.91 12.99
CA LEU A 354 16.23 13.98 13.42
C LEU A 354 15.28 13.31 12.41
N HIS A 355 15.60 13.40 11.12
CA HIS A 355 14.84 12.72 10.07
C HIS A 355 14.95 11.20 10.20
N THR A 356 16.17 10.69 10.42
CA THR A 356 16.42 9.26 10.58
C THR A 356 15.67 8.70 11.79
N ASP A 357 15.70 9.40 12.94
CA ASP A 357 15.02 8.98 14.16
C ASP A 357 13.49 8.88 13.97
N LYS A 358 12.87 9.89 13.35
CA LYS A 358 11.42 9.88 13.09
C LYS A 358 11.00 8.78 12.14
N THR A 359 11.79 8.56 11.09
CA THR A 359 11.55 7.47 10.13
C THR A 359 11.64 6.11 10.84
N GLY A 360 12.61 5.93 11.73
CA GLY A 360 12.76 4.71 12.54
C GLY A 360 11.53 4.43 13.41
N ILE A 361 11.00 5.45 14.10
CA ILE A 361 9.77 5.30 14.93
C ILE A 361 8.56 4.93 14.06
N PHE A 362 8.40 5.55 12.89
CA PHE A 362 7.31 5.23 11.97
C PHE A 362 7.40 3.78 11.47
N ARG A 363 8.60 3.33 11.08
CA ARG A 363 8.83 1.93 10.66
C ARG A 363 8.57 0.94 11.79
N ALA A 364 9.00 1.25 13.01
CA ALA A 364 8.69 0.43 14.19
C ALA A 364 7.18 0.30 14.42
N ALA A 365 6.41 1.38 14.18
CA ALA A 365 4.96 1.33 14.24
C ALA A 365 4.36 0.45 13.14
N LEU A 366 4.90 0.49 11.91
CA LEU A 366 4.46 -0.40 10.82
C LEU A 366 4.80 -1.87 11.12
N ASN A 367 5.99 -2.17 11.67
CA ASN A 367 6.36 -3.52 12.11
C ASN A 367 5.41 -4.06 13.20
N ALA A 368 4.96 -3.21 14.12
CA ALA A 368 3.97 -3.60 15.11
C ALA A 368 2.62 -3.96 14.47
N ILE A 369 2.23 -3.26 13.40
CA ILE A 369 0.99 -3.55 12.65
C ILE A 369 1.11 -4.88 11.90
N THR A 370 2.22 -5.13 11.18
CA THR A 370 2.43 -6.40 10.46
C THR A 370 2.45 -7.58 11.43
N LYS A 371 3.11 -7.42 12.58
CA LYS A 371 3.11 -8.42 13.65
C LYS A 371 1.70 -8.69 14.20
N ALA A 372 0.89 -7.65 14.43
CA ALA A 372 -0.50 -7.81 14.90
C ALA A 372 -1.37 -8.56 13.87
N ILE A 373 -1.12 -8.36 12.57
CA ILE A 373 -1.78 -9.11 11.50
C ILE A 373 -1.34 -10.59 11.58
N ALA A 374 -0.03 -10.86 11.67
CA ALA A 374 0.50 -12.21 11.81
C ALA A 374 -0.05 -12.92 13.05
N ASP A 375 -0.07 -12.27 14.21
CA ASP A 375 -0.62 -12.82 15.45
C ASP A 375 -2.11 -13.18 15.31
N THR A 376 -2.86 -12.36 14.59
CA THR A 376 -4.29 -12.64 14.32
C THR A 376 -4.46 -13.86 13.41
N LEU A 377 -3.63 -14.01 12.37
CA LEU A 377 -3.63 -15.17 11.48
C LEU A 377 -3.22 -16.43 12.24
N ASN A 378 -2.14 -16.37 13.00
CA ASN A 378 -1.61 -17.48 13.78
C ASN A 378 -2.59 -17.96 14.85
N ARG A 379 -3.35 -17.04 15.45
CA ARG A 379 -4.32 -17.37 16.48
C ARG A 379 -5.62 -17.95 15.92
N TYR A 380 -6.10 -17.49 14.76
CA TYR A 380 -7.45 -17.80 14.29
C TYR A 380 -7.50 -18.54 12.96
N ALA A 381 -6.64 -18.20 11.97
CA ALA A 381 -6.68 -18.78 10.64
C ALA A 381 -5.97 -20.13 10.58
N VAL A 382 -4.74 -20.18 11.09
CA VAL A 382 -3.88 -21.38 11.06
C VAL A 382 -4.52 -22.54 11.83
N PRO A 383 -4.93 -22.41 13.11
CA PRO A 383 -5.50 -23.53 13.85
C PRO A 383 -6.77 -24.09 13.19
N ARG A 384 -7.59 -23.23 12.60
CA ARG A 384 -8.81 -23.67 11.91
C ARG A 384 -8.51 -24.44 10.64
N LEU A 385 -7.47 -24.06 9.89
CA LEU A 385 -7.04 -24.76 8.69
C LEU A 385 -6.56 -26.19 9.01
N PHE A 386 -5.74 -26.34 10.05
CA PHE A 386 -5.22 -27.64 10.47
C PHE A 386 -6.32 -28.51 11.10
N ALA A 387 -7.21 -27.92 11.90
CA ALA A 387 -8.35 -28.63 12.49
C ALA A 387 -9.31 -29.21 11.43
N VAL A 388 -9.59 -28.47 10.35
CA VAL A 388 -10.46 -28.96 9.24
C VAL A 388 -9.83 -30.14 8.51
N ASN A 389 -8.49 -30.24 8.49
CA ASN A 389 -7.77 -31.36 7.91
C ASN A 389 -7.53 -32.52 8.90
N GLY A 390 -7.93 -32.35 10.16
CA GLY A 390 -7.77 -33.38 11.20
C GLY A 390 -6.34 -33.57 11.69
N TRP A 391 -5.45 -32.60 11.44
CA TRP A 391 -4.07 -32.65 11.92
C TRP A 391 -4.03 -32.45 13.43
N LYS A 392 -3.29 -33.30 14.12
CA LYS A 392 -3.10 -33.27 15.58
C LYS A 392 -1.63 -33.00 15.85
N LEU A 393 -1.23 -31.76 15.68
CA LEU A 393 0.10 -31.29 16.02
C LEU A 393 0.05 -30.60 17.39
N ASP A 394 1.05 -30.86 18.23
CA ASP A 394 1.18 -30.20 19.52
C ASP A 394 1.46 -28.70 19.33
N GLN A 395 2.23 -28.36 18.28
CA GLN A 395 2.51 -27.00 17.88
C GLN A 395 2.26 -26.82 16.38
N LEU A 396 1.75 -25.65 16.01
CA LEU A 396 1.42 -25.32 14.62
C LEU A 396 2.47 -24.37 14.01
N PRO A 397 2.72 -24.47 12.70
CA PRO A 397 3.56 -23.50 12.00
C PRO A 397 2.97 -22.08 12.11
N ARG A 398 3.80 -21.07 12.02
CA ARG A 398 3.40 -19.69 12.23
C ARG A 398 3.88 -18.78 11.11
N PHE A 399 3.08 -17.77 10.80
CA PHE A 399 3.49 -16.65 9.98
C PHE A 399 4.44 -15.74 10.75
N GLU A 400 5.54 -15.37 10.13
CA GLU A 400 6.48 -14.37 10.63
C GLU A 400 6.81 -13.39 9.51
N PRO A 401 6.29 -12.14 9.59
CA PRO A 401 6.61 -11.13 8.60
C PRO A 401 8.03 -10.61 8.82
N THR A 402 8.76 -10.36 7.75
CA THR A 402 10.04 -9.64 7.82
C THR A 402 9.82 -8.19 8.25
N ASN A 403 10.88 -7.51 8.66
CA ASN A 403 10.79 -6.10 9.00
C ASN A 403 10.53 -5.25 7.75
N VAL A 404 9.76 -4.17 7.92
CA VAL A 404 9.48 -3.17 6.87
C VAL A 404 10.77 -2.54 6.31
N ASP A 405 11.84 -2.55 7.08
CA ASP A 405 13.14 -2.04 6.68
C ASP A 405 14.19 -3.14 6.84
N PRO A 406 14.86 -3.54 5.76
CA PRO A 406 15.99 -4.44 5.90
C PRO A 406 17.07 -3.74 6.74
N PRO A 407 17.80 -4.47 7.59
CA PRO A 407 18.89 -3.90 8.38
C PRO A 407 19.90 -3.20 7.47
N ASP A 408 20.39 -2.05 7.91
CA ASP A 408 21.39 -1.28 7.19
C ASP A 408 22.68 -2.10 7.06
N LEU A 409 22.99 -2.52 5.83
CA LEU A 409 24.16 -3.33 5.51
C LEU A 409 25.47 -2.66 5.93
N GLN A 410 25.54 -1.31 5.94
CA GLN A 410 26.72 -0.60 6.39
C GLN A 410 26.88 -0.70 7.91
N GLN A 411 25.80 -0.57 8.67
CA GLN A 411 25.83 -0.73 10.13
C GLN A 411 26.12 -2.17 10.50
N LEU A 412 25.55 -3.15 9.82
CA LEU A 412 25.81 -4.57 10.02
C LEU A 412 27.28 -4.91 9.71
N ALA A 413 27.82 -4.46 8.59
CA ALA A 413 29.21 -4.66 8.22
C ALA A 413 30.18 -3.99 9.23
N ALA A 414 29.85 -2.78 9.68
CA ALA A 414 30.62 -2.09 10.71
C ALA A 414 30.57 -2.83 12.05
N PHE A 415 29.41 -3.36 12.44
CA PHE A 415 29.24 -4.16 13.66
C PHE A 415 30.07 -5.45 13.59
N ILE A 416 29.94 -6.24 12.51
CA ILE A 416 30.72 -7.46 12.30
C ILE A 416 32.22 -7.15 12.30
N SER A 417 32.64 -6.10 11.59
CA SER A 417 34.06 -5.70 11.55
C SER A 417 34.60 -5.25 12.91
N SER A 418 33.81 -4.47 13.68
CA SER A 418 34.23 -3.98 15.00
C SER A 418 34.34 -5.12 16.03
N THR A 419 33.43 -6.07 16.02
CA THR A 419 33.39 -7.22 16.92
C THR A 419 34.42 -8.27 16.52
N ALA A 420 34.68 -8.48 15.21
CA ALA A 420 35.81 -9.29 14.74
C ALA A 420 37.15 -8.68 15.16
N GLY A 421 37.30 -7.36 15.09
CA GLY A 421 38.49 -6.65 15.60
C GLY A 421 38.68 -6.77 17.12
N ALA A 422 37.60 -7.01 17.88
CA ALA A 422 37.62 -7.30 19.31
C ALA A 422 37.91 -8.78 19.64
N GLY A 423 38.15 -9.64 18.65
CA GLY A 423 38.48 -11.04 18.81
C GLY A 423 37.33 -12.03 18.71
N MET A 424 36.14 -11.58 18.33
CA MET A 424 35.01 -12.45 18.10
C MET A 424 35.09 -13.06 16.69
N GLN A 425 35.13 -14.38 16.60
CA GLN A 425 35.17 -15.10 15.33
C GLN A 425 33.72 -15.31 14.84
N TRP A 426 33.31 -14.56 13.81
CA TRP A 426 32.01 -14.69 13.19
C TRP A 426 31.97 -15.72 12.07
N PHE A 427 33.09 -15.95 11.39
CA PHE A 427 33.22 -16.86 10.27
C PHE A 427 34.30 -17.89 10.53
N PRO A 428 34.14 -19.14 10.07
CA PRO A 428 33.03 -19.64 9.25
C PRO A 428 31.82 -20.08 10.11
N ASP A 429 30.69 -19.49 9.88
CA ASP A 429 29.38 -19.89 10.42
C ASP A 429 28.36 -19.92 9.28
N PRO A 430 27.89 -21.11 8.85
CA PRO A 430 26.94 -21.23 7.73
C PRO A 430 25.60 -20.53 7.97
N GLU A 431 25.10 -20.52 9.21
CA GLU A 431 23.84 -19.87 9.56
C GLU A 431 23.96 -18.35 9.44
N LEU A 432 25.07 -17.80 9.92
CA LEU A 432 25.36 -16.38 9.79
C LEU A 432 25.56 -15.99 8.32
N GLU A 433 26.22 -16.82 7.52
CA GLU A 433 26.39 -16.59 6.09
C GLU A 433 25.04 -16.57 5.37
N LYS A 434 24.13 -17.53 5.70
CA LYS A 434 22.76 -17.56 5.18
C LYS A 434 22.02 -16.26 5.53
N TYR A 435 22.09 -15.84 6.80
CA TYR A 435 21.45 -14.61 7.27
C TYR A 435 22.00 -13.34 6.57
N VAL A 436 23.33 -13.23 6.42
CA VAL A 436 23.95 -12.10 5.72
C VAL A 436 23.57 -12.06 4.24
N ARG A 437 23.51 -13.22 3.58
CA ARG A 437 23.07 -13.33 2.18
C ARG A 437 21.61 -12.90 2.01
N GLU A 438 20.74 -13.34 2.91
CA GLU A 438 19.32 -12.95 2.92
C GLU A 438 19.16 -11.44 3.04
N ILE A 439 19.83 -10.81 4.02
CA ILE A 439 19.78 -9.36 4.21
C ILE A 439 20.36 -8.60 3.02
N ALA A 440 21.45 -9.11 2.43
CA ALA A 440 22.11 -8.50 1.28
C ALA A 440 21.37 -8.75 -0.04
N ARG A 441 20.27 -9.48 -0.02
CA ARG A 441 19.52 -9.93 -1.22
C ARG A 441 20.41 -10.65 -2.23
N LEU A 442 21.39 -11.39 -1.73
CA LEU A 442 22.23 -12.29 -2.52
C LEU A 442 21.48 -13.61 -2.76
N PRO A 443 21.91 -14.42 -3.73
CA PRO A 443 21.33 -15.76 -3.95
C PRO A 443 21.30 -16.55 -2.64
N GLU A 444 20.14 -17.08 -2.31
CA GLU A 444 19.93 -17.85 -1.08
C GLU A 444 20.76 -19.13 -1.10
N MET A 445 21.32 -19.47 0.07
CA MET A 445 21.85 -20.81 0.32
C MET A 445 20.68 -21.74 0.61
N THR A 446 20.66 -22.89 -0.01
CA THR A 446 19.68 -23.93 0.35
C THR A 446 20.04 -24.52 1.72
N ASP A 447 19.08 -25.09 2.43
CA ASP A 447 19.33 -25.77 3.70
C ASP A 447 20.33 -26.93 3.52
N GLU A 448 20.31 -27.59 2.35
CA GLU A 448 21.28 -28.61 1.96
C GLU A 448 22.71 -28.04 1.86
N ASP A 449 22.88 -26.79 1.36
CA ASP A 449 24.19 -26.12 1.30
C ASP A 449 24.69 -25.72 2.69
N VAL A 450 23.78 -25.35 3.59
CA VAL A 450 24.10 -25.03 5.00
C VAL A 450 24.57 -26.28 5.73
N ASP A 451 23.85 -27.39 5.61
CA ASP A 451 24.19 -28.66 6.24
C ASP A 451 25.50 -29.23 5.68
N TYR A 452 25.73 -29.14 4.38
CA TYR A 452 27.01 -29.51 3.77
C TYR A 452 28.17 -28.70 4.32
N LYS A 453 28.04 -27.38 4.40
CA LYS A 453 29.09 -26.52 4.98
C LYS A 453 29.32 -26.79 6.47
N ARG A 454 28.24 -27.05 7.23
CA ARG A 454 28.34 -27.42 8.65
C ARG A 454 29.14 -28.71 8.82
N MET A 455 28.85 -29.73 8.02
CA MET A 455 29.54 -31.02 8.05
C MET A 455 31.04 -30.84 7.71
N MET A 456 31.37 -30.05 6.67
CA MET A 456 32.76 -29.75 6.31
C MET A 456 33.50 -29.03 7.43
N LEU A 457 32.85 -28.06 8.10
CA LEU A 457 33.41 -27.32 9.22
C LEU A 457 33.65 -28.22 10.45
N GLU A 458 32.73 -29.15 10.74
CA GLU A 458 32.91 -30.13 11.83
C GLU A 458 34.07 -31.10 11.52
N GLN A 459 34.22 -31.51 10.28
CA GLN A 459 35.32 -32.33 9.83
C GLN A 459 36.66 -31.61 9.95
N GLU A 460 36.71 -30.32 9.56
CA GLU A 460 37.93 -29.49 9.72
C GLU A 460 38.31 -29.30 11.19
N LYS A 461 37.34 -28.98 12.05
CA LYS A 461 37.57 -28.88 13.52
C LYS A 461 38.03 -30.19 14.14
N ALA A 462 37.48 -31.32 13.70
CA ALA A 462 37.92 -32.64 14.18
C ALA A 462 39.35 -32.95 13.78
N MET A 463 39.78 -32.57 12.58
CA MET A 463 41.16 -32.70 12.13
C MET A 463 42.11 -31.79 12.91
N GLU A 464 41.74 -30.53 13.14
CA GLU A 464 42.53 -29.55 13.92
C GLU A 464 42.66 -29.97 15.37
N TYR A 465 41.60 -30.51 15.99
CA TYR A 465 41.63 -31.08 17.34
C TYR A 465 42.54 -32.29 17.41
N GLY A 466 42.52 -33.18 16.42
CA GLY A 466 43.40 -34.33 16.32
C GLY A 466 44.87 -33.92 16.21
N GLN A 467 45.20 -32.89 15.42
CA GLN A 467 46.54 -32.34 15.29
C GLN A 467 47.02 -31.72 16.63
N SER A 468 46.18 -30.93 17.31
CA SER A 468 46.48 -30.32 18.59
C SER A 468 46.72 -31.37 19.69
N GLN A 469 45.99 -32.48 19.69
CA GLN A 469 46.22 -33.58 20.62
C GLN A 469 47.55 -34.28 20.37
N MET A 470 47.93 -34.47 19.12
CA MET A 470 49.23 -35.05 18.76
C MET A 470 50.42 -34.17 19.21
N GLU A 471 50.28 -32.84 19.01
CA GLU A 471 51.28 -31.87 19.47
C GLU A 471 51.42 -31.84 21.00
N LEU A 472 50.31 -31.94 21.73
CA LEU A 472 50.28 -31.99 23.20
C LEU A 472 50.91 -33.25 23.74
N LEU A 473 50.68 -34.40 23.10
CA LEU A 473 51.35 -35.68 23.42
C LEU A 473 52.84 -35.61 23.18
N GLY A 474 53.32 -35.00 22.10
CA GLY A 474 54.72 -34.75 21.83
C GLY A 474 55.40 -33.88 22.90
N ILE A 475 54.70 -32.83 23.37
CA ILE A 475 55.16 -31.96 24.46
C ILE A 475 55.24 -32.72 25.79
N GLN A 476 54.24 -33.55 26.12
CA GLN A 476 54.24 -34.37 27.34
C GLN A 476 55.36 -35.39 27.33
N GLN A 477 55.59 -36.07 26.22
CA GLN A 477 56.67 -37.03 26.07
C GLN A 477 58.05 -36.37 26.22
N LYS A 478 58.24 -35.16 25.66
CA LYS A 478 59.46 -34.35 25.85
C LYS A 478 59.69 -33.98 27.32
N ALA A 479 58.62 -33.60 28.02
CA ALA A 479 58.66 -33.25 29.43
C ALA A 479 58.99 -34.46 30.31
N GLU A 480 58.50 -35.65 30.07
CA GLU A 480 58.80 -36.90 30.77
C GLU A 480 60.24 -37.32 30.55
N LEU A 481 60.80 -37.27 29.36
CA LEU A 481 62.18 -37.59 29.03
C LEU A 481 63.17 -36.61 29.73
N THR A 482 62.81 -35.34 29.79
CA THR A 482 63.59 -34.31 30.50
C THR A 482 63.54 -34.52 32.00
N ALA A 483 62.46 -34.97 32.61
CA ALA A 483 62.31 -35.32 34.01
C ALA A 483 63.13 -36.55 34.39
N GLN A 484 63.44 -37.44 33.47
CA GLN A 484 64.29 -38.60 33.61
C GLN A 484 65.78 -38.26 33.49
N GLY A 485 66.14 -36.97 33.39
CA GLY A 485 67.56 -36.51 33.43
C GLY A 485 68.25 -36.40 32.07
N MET A 486 67.46 -36.47 30.96
CA MET A 486 68.01 -36.25 29.61
C MET A 486 68.15 -34.75 29.32
N THR A 487 69.17 -34.40 28.55
CA THR A 487 69.29 -33.03 28.05
C THR A 487 68.19 -32.70 27.05
N PRO A 488 67.73 -31.43 26.92
CA PRO A 488 66.66 -31.06 25.99
C PRO A 488 66.93 -31.52 24.56
N GLU A 489 68.17 -31.51 24.08
CA GLU A 489 68.57 -32.00 22.75
C GLU A 489 68.42 -33.53 22.58
N GLN A 490 68.72 -34.28 23.65
CA GLN A 490 68.54 -35.73 23.67
C GLN A 490 67.05 -36.13 23.77
N ALA A 491 66.28 -35.39 24.54
CA ALA A 491 64.82 -35.58 24.64
C ALA A 491 64.10 -35.30 23.28
N GLU A 492 64.63 -34.34 22.51
CA GLU A 492 64.12 -34.04 21.17
C GLU A 492 64.45 -35.14 20.17
N MET A 493 65.63 -35.73 20.28
CA MET A 493 66.02 -36.85 19.40
C MET A 493 65.32 -38.16 19.78
N HIS A 494 65.02 -38.39 21.07
CA HIS A 494 64.23 -39.55 21.53
C HIS A 494 62.71 -39.39 21.34
N ALA A 495 62.18 -38.18 21.44
CA ALA A 495 60.78 -37.89 21.11
C ALA A 495 60.52 -38.05 19.62
N ALA A 496 61.56 -37.97 18.77
CA ALA A 496 61.45 -38.28 17.36
C ALA A 496 61.38 -39.82 17.06
N THR A 497 61.68 -40.69 18.10
CA THR A 497 61.49 -42.14 18.01
C THR A 497 60.35 -42.55 18.95
N PRO A 498 59.16 -42.84 18.44
CA PRO A 498 57.97 -43.09 19.27
C PRO A 498 58.13 -44.36 20.12
N HIS A 499 57.74 -44.25 21.42
CA HIS A 499 57.63 -45.39 22.34
C HIS A 499 56.50 -46.35 21.83
N PRO A 500 56.62 -47.67 22.01
CA PRO A 500 55.63 -48.63 21.47
C PRO A 500 54.19 -48.35 21.90
N ALA A 501 53.94 -47.85 23.11
CA ALA A 501 52.60 -47.50 23.55
C ALA A 501 52.08 -46.18 22.91
N THR A 502 53.01 -45.30 22.54
CA THR A 502 52.68 -44.07 21.79
C THR A 502 52.51 -44.36 20.32
N GLN A 503 53.25 -45.36 19.81
CA GLN A 503 53.09 -45.84 18.43
C GLN A 503 51.70 -46.44 18.16
N GLU A 504 51.12 -47.19 19.11
CA GLU A 504 49.75 -47.69 19.00
C GLU A 504 48.72 -46.56 19.03
N GLN A 505 48.91 -45.54 19.87
CA GLN A 505 48.02 -44.35 19.90
C GLN A 505 48.19 -43.47 18.67
N GLU A 506 49.44 -43.26 18.22
CA GLU A 506 49.71 -42.56 16.96
C GLU A 506 49.12 -43.32 15.76
N LEU A 507 49.24 -44.69 15.74
CA LEU A 507 48.66 -45.48 14.69
C LEU A 507 47.12 -45.42 14.68
N GLN A 508 46.49 -45.47 15.86
CA GLN A 508 45.05 -45.30 16.01
C GLN A 508 44.59 -43.91 15.59
N MET A 509 45.31 -42.83 15.94
CA MET A 509 45.00 -41.47 15.50
C MET A 509 45.30 -41.29 14.01
N GLN A 510 46.35 -41.88 13.45
CA GLN A 510 46.62 -41.87 12.02
C GLN A 510 45.56 -42.68 11.23
N GLU A 511 45.12 -43.81 11.79
CA GLU A 511 43.98 -44.54 11.20
C GLU A 511 42.68 -43.76 11.25
N GLN A 512 42.41 -43.03 12.35
CA GLN A 512 41.27 -42.12 12.43
C GLN A 512 41.40 -40.92 11.46
N GLN A 513 42.59 -40.34 11.35
CA GLN A 513 42.85 -39.25 10.38
C GLN A 513 42.77 -39.76 8.94
N MET A 514 43.30 -40.94 8.64
CA MET A 514 43.16 -41.56 7.31
C MET A 514 41.73 -41.98 7.03
N ALA A 515 40.98 -42.39 8.05
CA ALA A 515 39.55 -42.69 7.90
C ALA A 515 38.74 -41.41 7.62
N LEU A 516 39.09 -40.29 8.25
CA LEU A 516 38.53 -38.98 8.00
C LEU A 516 38.93 -38.40 6.63
N GLN A 517 40.22 -38.55 6.24
CA GLN A 517 40.72 -38.13 4.91
C GLN A 517 40.23 -38.99 3.76
N ASN A 518 40.00 -40.27 4.02
CA ASN A 518 39.47 -41.23 3.01
C ASN A 518 37.94 -41.32 3.01
N GLN A 519 37.26 -40.61 3.88
CA GLN A 519 35.83 -40.38 3.65
C GLN A 519 35.74 -39.60 2.34
N PRO A 520 35.07 -40.15 1.30
CA PRO A 520 34.83 -39.35 0.12
C PRO A 520 34.17 -38.04 0.59
N PRO A 521 34.60 -36.90 0.06
CA PRO A 521 33.86 -35.65 0.36
C PRO A 521 32.41 -35.98 0.15
N PRO A 522 31.51 -35.61 1.08
CA PRO A 522 30.10 -35.89 0.96
C PRO A 522 29.70 -35.48 -0.46
N GLU A 523 29.09 -36.38 -1.20
CA GLU A 523 28.66 -36.10 -2.57
C GLU A 523 27.86 -34.81 -2.50
N ASP A 524 28.33 -33.79 -3.21
CA ASP A 524 27.60 -32.52 -3.28
C ASP A 524 26.19 -32.86 -3.78
N PRO A 525 25.18 -32.82 -2.90
CA PRO A 525 23.83 -33.22 -3.26
C PRO A 525 23.26 -32.32 -4.37
N ASN A 526 23.98 -31.23 -4.70
CA ASN A 526 23.63 -30.31 -5.73
C ASN A 526 24.35 -30.53 -7.08
N ALA A 527 25.38 -31.38 -7.17
CA ALA A 527 26.11 -31.56 -8.42
C ALA A 527 25.21 -32.13 -9.54
N GLU A 528 24.38 -33.12 -9.22
CA GLU A 528 23.34 -33.63 -10.16
C GLU A 528 22.20 -32.65 -10.37
N LYS A 529 21.77 -31.95 -9.30
CA LYS A 529 20.71 -30.92 -9.39
C LYS A 529 21.19 -29.67 -10.12
N GLN A 530 22.47 -29.27 -9.99
CA GLN A 530 23.04 -28.15 -10.76
C GLN A 530 23.08 -28.52 -12.24
N HIS A 531 23.52 -29.72 -12.61
CA HIS A 531 23.50 -30.17 -14.00
C HIS A 531 22.06 -30.28 -14.54
N GLY A 532 21.11 -30.74 -13.72
CA GLY A 532 19.68 -30.77 -14.06
C GLY A 532 19.08 -29.37 -14.21
N ARG A 533 19.46 -28.40 -13.33
CA ARG A 533 19.03 -27.01 -13.41
C ARG A 533 19.64 -26.26 -14.60
N GLU A 534 20.90 -26.50 -14.92
CA GLU A 534 21.53 -25.95 -16.13
C GLU A 534 20.85 -26.46 -17.41
N LEU A 535 20.52 -27.74 -17.46
CA LEU A 535 19.79 -28.32 -18.57
C LEU A 535 18.36 -27.76 -18.69
N GLN A 536 17.67 -27.59 -17.55
CA GLN A 536 16.35 -26.94 -17.50
C GLN A 536 16.44 -25.44 -17.85
N ARG A 537 17.52 -24.76 -17.43
CA ARG A 537 17.74 -23.35 -17.76
C ARG A 537 18.00 -23.15 -19.23
N MET A 538 18.83 -23.99 -19.84
CA MET A 538 19.04 -24.00 -21.31
C MET A 538 17.75 -24.28 -22.06
N GLN A 539 16.96 -25.26 -21.61
CA GLN A 539 15.64 -25.57 -22.23
C GLN A 539 14.63 -24.42 -22.02
N ALA A 540 14.68 -23.74 -20.89
CA ALA A 540 13.82 -22.57 -20.63
C ALA A 540 14.26 -21.36 -21.47
N GLU A 541 15.56 -21.12 -21.62
CA GLU A 541 16.11 -20.06 -22.48
C GLU A 541 15.80 -20.33 -23.96
N GLU A 542 15.87 -21.58 -24.39
CA GLU A 542 15.48 -21.97 -25.76
C GLU A 542 13.98 -21.78 -26.00
N LYS A 543 13.10 -22.12 -25.02
CA LYS A 543 11.66 -21.85 -25.09
C LYS A 543 11.34 -20.36 -25.08
N VAL A 544 12.07 -19.56 -24.30
CA VAL A 544 11.92 -18.10 -24.27
C VAL A 544 12.37 -17.50 -25.61
N ALA A 545 13.49 -17.96 -26.18
CA ALA A 545 13.97 -17.53 -27.50
C ALA A 545 12.97 -17.89 -28.61
N GLN A 546 12.41 -19.10 -28.59
CA GLN A 546 11.37 -19.52 -29.54
C GLN A 546 10.07 -18.70 -29.38
N SER A 547 9.67 -18.36 -28.14
CA SER A 547 8.51 -17.52 -27.88
C SER A 547 8.73 -16.05 -28.26
N ALA A 548 9.97 -15.55 -28.11
CA ALA A 548 10.34 -14.19 -28.55
C ALA A 548 10.30 -14.09 -30.07
N HIS A 549 10.83 -15.11 -30.79
CA HIS A 549 10.75 -15.17 -32.25
C HIS A 549 9.31 -15.29 -32.76
N GLY A 550 8.45 -16.03 -32.02
CA GLY A 550 7.01 -16.10 -32.31
C GLY A 550 6.32 -14.74 -32.17
N ARG A 551 6.61 -13.98 -31.10
CA ARG A 551 6.06 -12.63 -30.86
C ARG A 551 6.55 -11.59 -31.87
N GLU A 552 7.80 -11.73 -32.34
CA GLU A 552 8.34 -10.83 -33.35
C GLU A 552 7.67 -11.06 -34.71
N LYS A 553 7.42 -12.32 -35.05
CA LYS A 553 6.69 -12.72 -36.26
C LYS A 553 5.21 -12.26 -36.23
N GLU A 554 4.60 -12.26 -35.06
CA GLU A 554 3.23 -11.78 -34.85
C GLU A 554 3.17 -10.24 -34.87
N LYS A 555 4.18 -9.55 -34.32
CA LYS A 555 4.33 -8.08 -34.47
C LYS A 555 4.48 -7.63 -35.91
N LEU A 556 5.27 -8.34 -36.71
CA LEU A 556 5.42 -8.07 -38.15
C LEU A 556 4.09 -8.27 -38.89
N ARG A 557 3.37 -9.36 -38.61
CA ARG A 557 2.03 -9.59 -39.17
C ARG A 557 1.02 -8.50 -38.79
N LEU A 558 1.05 -8.04 -37.53
CA LEU A 558 0.18 -6.93 -37.08
C LEU A 558 0.56 -5.60 -37.74
N GLN A 559 1.84 -5.33 -37.98
CA GLN A 559 2.30 -4.16 -38.72
C GLN A 559 1.83 -4.18 -40.18
N ASP A 560 1.91 -5.33 -40.85
CA ASP A 560 1.41 -5.48 -42.22
C ASP A 560 -0.11 -5.27 -42.31
N VAL A 561 -0.88 -5.81 -41.36
CA VAL A 561 -2.34 -5.62 -41.29
C VAL A 561 -2.71 -4.15 -41.01
N MET A 562 -1.93 -3.45 -40.17
CA MET A 562 -2.13 -2.02 -39.92
C MET A 562 -1.80 -1.17 -41.15
N ALA A 563 -0.68 -1.47 -41.83
CA ALA A 563 -0.30 -0.79 -43.07
C ALA A 563 -1.36 -0.97 -44.17
N GLU A 564 -1.93 -2.17 -44.29
CA GLU A 564 -3.02 -2.45 -45.24
C GLU A 564 -4.33 -1.70 -44.90
N ARG A 565 -4.65 -1.55 -43.61
CA ARG A 565 -5.76 -0.75 -43.12
C ARG A 565 -5.59 0.74 -43.39
N ASP A 566 -4.40 1.27 -43.16
CA ASP A 566 -4.10 2.68 -43.42
C ASP A 566 -4.10 2.99 -44.92
N HIS A 567 -3.62 2.06 -45.75
CA HIS A 567 -3.72 2.19 -47.20
C HIS A 567 -5.20 2.18 -47.68
N LYS A 568 -6.05 1.34 -47.11
CA LYS A 568 -7.49 1.33 -47.38
C LYS A 568 -8.16 2.65 -46.94
N ARG A 569 -7.84 3.16 -45.75
CA ARG A 569 -8.36 4.45 -45.25
C ARG A 569 -7.92 5.63 -46.13
N THR A 570 -6.66 5.66 -46.54
CA THR A 570 -6.16 6.72 -47.42
C THR A 570 -6.86 6.70 -48.77
N LYS A 571 -7.10 5.52 -49.33
CA LYS A 571 -7.83 5.34 -50.58
C LYS A 571 -9.30 5.74 -50.48
N GLU A 572 -9.93 5.55 -49.36
CA GLU A 572 -11.30 5.95 -49.06
C GLU A 572 -11.43 7.48 -48.87
N GLN A 573 -10.45 8.08 -48.18
CA GLN A 573 -10.34 9.54 -48.03
C GLN A 573 -10.13 10.25 -49.37
N LEU A 574 -9.31 9.69 -50.25
CA LEU A 574 -9.15 10.19 -51.62
C LEU A 574 -10.46 10.12 -52.41
N ARG A 575 -11.17 9.03 -52.35
CA ARG A 575 -12.47 8.89 -53.00
C ARG A 575 -13.52 9.88 -52.46
N LEU A 576 -13.51 10.16 -51.14
CA LEU A 576 -14.40 11.17 -50.56
C LEU A 576 -14.04 12.60 -50.98
N LYS A 577 -12.71 12.92 -51.08
CA LYS A 577 -12.24 14.20 -51.62
C LYS A 577 -12.64 14.38 -53.10
N ASP A 578 -12.50 13.35 -53.92
CA ASP A 578 -12.87 13.42 -55.33
C ASP A 578 -14.41 13.58 -55.48
N ARG A 579 -15.22 12.93 -54.66
CA ARG A 579 -16.68 13.13 -54.63
C ARG A 579 -17.07 14.54 -54.19
N SER A 580 -16.40 15.10 -53.17
CA SER A 580 -16.71 16.45 -52.70
C SER A 580 -16.29 17.50 -53.74
N ALA A 581 -15.15 17.32 -54.44
CA ALA A 581 -14.69 18.19 -55.52
C ALA A 581 -15.66 18.12 -56.71
N ALA A 582 -16.14 16.94 -57.10
CA ALA A 582 -17.13 16.76 -58.16
C ALA A 582 -18.48 17.39 -57.78
N GLN A 583 -18.87 17.37 -56.53
CA GLN A 583 -20.10 18.00 -56.04
C GLN A 583 -19.97 19.53 -56.00
N GLN A 584 -18.82 20.08 -55.61
CA GLN A 584 -18.55 21.52 -55.70
C GLN A 584 -18.49 22.02 -57.14
N ALA A 585 -17.91 21.25 -58.05
CA ALA A 585 -17.90 21.58 -59.47
C ALA A 585 -19.31 21.58 -60.07
N LYS A 586 -20.20 20.65 -59.67
CA LYS A 586 -21.59 20.65 -60.08
C LYS A 586 -22.35 21.86 -59.52
N LEU A 587 -22.14 22.25 -58.26
CA LEU A 587 -22.75 23.43 -57.65
C LEU A 587 -22.27 24.74 -58.33
N GLN A 588 -20.99 24.84 -58.65
CA GLN A 588 -20.44 25.99 -59.40
C GLN A 588 -20.99 26.09 -60.83
N SER A 589 -21.15 24.95 -61.51
CA SER A 589 -21.76 24.92 -62.84
C SER A 589 -23.25 25.26 -62.84
N GLN A 590 -23.97 24.89 -61.78
CA GLN A 590 -25.37 25.30 -61.57
C GLN A 590 -25.48 26.79 -61.25
N SER A 591 -24.61 27.32 -60.37
CA SER A 591 -24.61 28.76 -60.05
C SER A 591 -24.23 29.63 -61.26
N MET A 592 -23.34 29.14 -62.15
CA MET A 592 -23.06 29.83 -63.44
C MET A 592 -24.25 29.78 -64.39
N LYS A 593 -25.01 28.68 -64.46
CA LYS A 593 -26.23 28.56 -65.25
C LYS A 593 -27.36 29.46 -64.74
N ASP A 594 -27.48 29.62 -63.43
CA ASP A 594 -28.46 30.51 -62.81
C ASP A 594 -28.07 32.00 -62.95
N LYS A 595 -26.78 32.36 -62.93
CA LYS A 595 -26.26 33.70 -63.25
C LYS A 595 -26.45 34.07 -64.70
N ALA A 596 -26.45 33.13 -65.64
CA ALA A 596 -26.69 33.35 -67.05
C ALA A 596 -28.17 33.57 -67.38
N LYS A 597 -29.12 33.21 -66.49
CA LYS A 597 -30.57 33.43 -66.66
C LYS A 597 -31.10 34.79 -66.19
N PHE A 598 -30.31 35.51 -65.36
CA PHE A 598 -30.66 36.83 -64.83
C PHE A 598 -29.52 37.82 -65.03
N GLY A 599 -29.44 38.39 -66.27
CA GLY A 599 -28.43 39.46 -66.49
C GLY A 599 -28.64 40.17 -67.84
N ARG A 600 -29.33 41.28 -67.86
CA ARG A 600 -29.09 42.35 -68.85
C ARG A 600 -28.58 43.60 -68.16
N PRO A 601 -27.67 44.35 -68.79
CA PRO A 601 -26.73 45.24 -68.15
C PRO A 601 -27.21 46.68 -68.06
N VAL A 602 -26.80 47.41 -67.01
CA VAL A 602 -26.75 48.88 -67.04
C VAL A 602 -25.31 49.30 -66.84
N ALA A 603 -24.84 50.10 -67.78
CA ALA A 603 -23.47 50.63 -67.88
C ALA A 603 -23.19 51.71 -66.83
N GLY A 604 -21.96 51.76 -66.33
CA GLY A 604 -21.51 52.90 -65.51
C GLY A 604 -20.10 52.78 -64.98
N LYS A 605 -19.17 53.39 -65.78
CA LYS A 605 -17.89 54.05 -65.43
C LYS A 605 -16.79 53.31 -64.71
N LYS A 606 -15.70 53.26 -65.41
CA LYS A 606 -14.32 52.90 -65.06
C LYS A 606 -13.68 53.77 -63.96
N GLN A 607 -12.93 53.17 -63.10
CA GLN A 607 -11.61 53.71 -62.66
C GLN A 607 -10.67 52.57 -62.25
N PRO A 608 -9.34 52.80 -62.26
CA PRO A 608 -8.37 51.75 -62.63
C PRO A 608 -7.71 51.06 -61.47
N ALA A 609 -7.14 49.88 -61.76
CA ALA A 609 -6.44 48.97 -60.88
C ALA A 609 -5.05 49.45 -60.47
N THR A 610 -4.69 49.21 -59.23
CA THR A 610 -3.28 49.18 -58.75
C THR A 610 -2.90 47.74 -58.37
N PRO A 611 -1.64 47.33 -58.66
CA PRO A 611 -1.22 45.93 -58.53
C PRO A 611 -0.83 45.56 -57.09
N PRO A 612 -0.90 44.28 -56.69
CA PRO A 612 -0.54 43.86 -55.34
C PRO A 612 0.97 43.70 -55.14
N LYS A 613 1.46 44.22 -54.02
CA LYS A 613 2.84 44.04 -53.52
C LYS A 613 3.04 42.59 -53.01
N LYS A 614 4.18 42.01 -53.46
CA LYS A 614 4.72 40.75 -52.97
C LYS A 614 5.08 40.85 -51.47
N GLY A 615 4.49 40.02 -50.64
CA GLY A 615 4.83 39.86 -49.25
C GLY A 615 5.88 38.77 -49.05
N ALA A 616 6.88 39.10 -48.25
CA ALA A 616 8.09 38.34 -48.02
C ALA A 616 7.89 37.03 -47.25
N ALA A 617 8.69 36.05 -47.63
CA ALA A 617 8.81 34.75 -46.97
C ALA A 617 9.42 34.90 -45.56
N LYS A 618 8.73 34.38 -44.53
CA LYS A 618 9.30 34.19 -43.19
C LYS A 618 10.08 32.88 -43.13
N LYS A 619 11.40 33.01 -42.86
CA LYS A 619 12.34 31.92 -42.58
C LYS A 619 11.99 31.24 -41.26
N MET A 620 11.92 29.88 -41.26
CA MET A 620 11.92 29.04 -40.08
C MET A 620 13.30 29.02 -39.38
N PRO A 621 13.39 28.98 -38.06
CA PRO A 621 14.64 28.80 -37.34
C PRO A 621 15.10 27.32 -37.33
N PRO A 622 16.42 27.05 -37.19
CA PRO A 622 17.01 25.74 -37.38
C PRO A 622 16.80 24.83 -36.13
N ARG A 623 16.58 23.55 -36.39
CA ARG A 623 16.55 22.45 -35.43
C ARG A 623 17.90 22.29 -34.72
N LYS A 624 17.90 22.30 -33.38
CA LYS A 624 19.06 21.94 -32.54
C LYS A 624 19.28 20.43 -32.55
N GLN A 625 20.51 20.03 -32.85
CA GLN A 625 21.00 18.65 -32.70
C GLN A 625 21.30 18.31 -31.23
N PRO A 626 21.17 17.03 -30.79
CA PRO A 626 21.51 16.60 -29.43
C PRO A 626 23.03 16.47 -29.23
N PRO A 627 23.55 16.64 -28.01
CA PRO A 627 24.97 16.61 -27.72
C PRO A 627 25.56 15.20 -27.75
N LYS A 628 26.76 15.07 -28.33
CA LYS A 628 27.60 13.88 -28.32
C LYS A 628 28.11 13.62 -26.90
N LYS A 629 28.02 12.37 -26.45
CA LYS A 629 28.72 11.84 -25.28
C LYS A 629 30.23 11.87 -25.52
N ARG A 630 30.97 12.39 -24.56
CA ARG A 630 32.43 12.17 -24.39
C ARG A 630 32.63 11.44 -23.05
N GLY A 631 33.44 10.41 -23.15
CA GLY A 631 34.37 9.87 -22.19
C GLY A 631 33.90 9.35 -20.87
#